data_93b6a1fc5156d4728f47c9d2a1e72cfb
#
_entry.id   93b6a1fc5156d4728f47c9d2a1e72cfb
#
_cell.length_a   1.000
_cell.length_b   1.000
_cell.length_c   1.000
_cell.angle_alpha   90.00
_cell.angle_beta   90.00
_cell.angle_gamma   90.00
#
_symmetry.space_group_name_H-M   'P 1'
#
loop_
_entity.id
_entity.type
_entity.pdbx_description
1 polymer ?
#
loop_
_entity_poly.entity_id
_entity_poly.type
_entity_poly.pdbx_seq_one_letter_code
_entity_poly.pdbx_strand_id
1 'polypeptide(L)'
;MSRLILFNKPYGVICQFSHVNGHRSLKDFIPLSDFYPAGRLDADSEGLVLLTNNGKLQNKISDPKFKLPKTYWVQVEGEPDDTALNKLCRGVVLRDFKTQPADAHLIDEPSNLWARSPPIRIRKSIATAWISLTIQEGKNRQIRRMTAAVSFPTLRLI
;
A
#
# COMPACT_ATOMS: atom_id res chain seq x y z
N MET A 1 -16.81 -15.94 -18.47
CA MET A 1 -16.31 -14.56 -18.79
C MET A 1 -15.48 -14.05 -17.63
N SER A 2 -14.30 -13.54 -17.93
CA SER A 2 -13.44 -12.92 -16.90
C SER A 2 -14.02 -11.58 -16.44
N ARG A 3 -14.11 -11.40 -15.14
CA ARG A 3 -14.62 -10.16 -14.52
C ARG A 3 -13.58 -9.61 -13.56
N LEU A 4 -13.55 -8.30 -13.42
CA LEU A 4 -12.63 -7.58 -12.55
C LEU A 4 -13.42 -6.60 -11.68
N ILE A 5 -13.12 -6.60 -10.39
CA ILE A 5 -13.65 -5.63 -9.42
C ILE A 5 -12.51 -4.75 -8.98
N LEU A 6 -12.71 -3.45 -9.04
CA LEU A 6 -11.84 -2.44 -8.45
C LEU A 6 -12.47 -2.00 -7.14
N PHE A 7 -11.82 -2.34 -6.04
CA PHE A 7 -12.30 -2.04 -4.70
C PHE A 7 -11.38 -1.04 -4.02
N ASN A 8 -11.96 0.06 -3.53
CA ASN A 8 -11.25 1.01 -2.69
C ASN A 8 -11.37 0.55 -1.23
N LYS A 9 -10.38 -0.21 -0.77
CA LYS A 9 -10.39 -0.82 0.56
C LYS A 9 -10.21 0.24 1.65
N PRO A 10 -11.16 0.36 2.59
CA PRO A 10 -11.01 1.25 3.75
C PRO A 10 -9.92 0.79 4.72
N TYR A 11 -9.44 1.73 5.52
CA TYR A 11 -8.59 1.43 6.68
C TYR A 11 -9.30 0.47 7.65
N GLY A 12 -8.57 -0.47 8.20
CA GLY A 12 -9.07 -1.41 9.19
C GLY A 12 -9.78 -2.65 8.61
N VAL A 13 -9.92 -2.72 7.30
CA VAL A 13 -10.53 -3.89 6.62
C VAL A 13 -9.43 -4.86 6.21
N ILE A 14 -9.60 -6.13 6.59
CA ILE A 14 -8.68 -7.20 6.20
C ILE A 14 -8.97 -7.66 4.77
N CYS A 15 -7.91 -7.95 4.02
CA CYS A 15 -7.99 -8.31 2.60
C CYS A 15 -8.26 -9.80 2.40
N GLN A 16 -9.37 -10.29 2.96
CA GLN A 16 -9.84 -11.66 2.85
C GLN A 16 -11.36 -11.72 3.07
N PHE A 17 -12.00 -12.80 2.62
CA PHE A 17 -13.43 -13.01 2.81
C PHE A 17 -13.77 -13.73 4.13
N SER A 18 -12.83 -14.49 4.67
CA SER A 18 -13.04 -15.18 5.95
C SER A 18 -13.08 -14.18 7.11
N HIS A 19 -13.97 -14.47 8.06
CA HIS A 19 -14.17 -13.63 9.24
C HIS A 19 -13.00 -13.77 10.23
N VAL A 20 -12.59 -12.64 10.79
CA VAL A 20 -11.69 -12.57 11.95
C VAL A 20 -12.32 -11.63 12.97
N ASN A 21 -12.45 -12.09 14.22
CA ASN A 21 -13.04 -11.30 15.29
C ASN A 21 -12.37 -9.93 15.44
N GLY A 22 -13.19 -8.89 15.54
CA GLY A 22 -12.73 -7.51 15.69
C GLY A 22 -12.32 -6.81 14.39
N HIS A 23 -12.42 -7.49 13.24
CA HIS A 23 -12.08 -6.92 11.95
C HIS A 23 -13.21 -7.06 10.93
N ARG A 24 -13.46 -5.99 10.18
CA ARG A 24 -14.24 -6.09 8.95
C ARG A 24 -13.39 -6.76 7.86
N SER A 25 -14.05 -7.47 6.97
CA SER A 25 -13.40 -8.21 5.87
C SER A 25 -13.98 -7.80 4.51
N LEU A 26 -13.44 -8.33 3.44
CA LEU A 26 -13.97 -8.12 2.09
C LEU A 26 -15.43 -8.58 1.97
N LYS A 27 -15.84 -9.55 2.76
CA LYS A 27 -17.22 -10.05 2.77
C LYS A 27 -18.25 -8.98 3.13
N ASP A 28 -17.87 -8.02 3.98
CA ASP A 28 -18.76 -6.93 4.41
C ASP A 28 -19.05 -5.92 3.28
N PHE A 29 -18.26 -5.92 2.23
CA PHE A 29 -18.33 -4.96 1.13
C PHE A 29 -18.67 -5.58 -0.23
N ILE A 30 -18.28 -6.83 -0.45
CA ILE A 30 -18.38 -7.49 -1.75
C ILE A 30 -19.29 -8.71 -1.61
N PRO A 31 -20.58 -8.59 -1.98
CA PRO A 31 -21.57 -9.66 -1.83
C PRO A 31 -21.53 -10.67 -2.99
N LEU A 32 -20.45 -10.73 -3.74
CA LEU A 32 -20.29 -11.62 -4.88
C LEU A 32 -19.40 -12.81 -4.50
N SER A 33 -19.82 -14.00 -4.91
CA SER A 33 -19.03 -15.22 -4.82
C SER A 33 -18.01 -15.33 -5.97
N ASP A 34 -17.03 -16.20 -5.78
CA ASP A 34 -16.04 -16.58 -6.81
C ASP A 34 -15.10 -15.47 -7.27
N PHE A 35 -14.96 -14.42 -6.46
CA PHE A 35 -13.95 -13.38 -6.67
C PHE A 35 -12.84 -13.52 -5.63
N TYR A 36 -11.60 -13.37 -6.09
CA TYR A 36 -10.40 -13.50 -5.25
C TYR A 36 -9.51 -12.26 -5.41
N PRO A 37 -8.93 -11.74 -4.33
CA PRO A 37 -8.04 -10.60 -4.44
C PRO A 37 -6.77 -10.96 -5.22
N ALA A 38 -6.41 -10.10 -6.15
CA ALA A 38 -5.16 -10.17 -6.90
C ALA A 38 -4.13 -9.27 -6.23
N GLY A 39 -3.45 -9.80 -5.24
CA GLY A 39 -2.62 -9.06 -4.30
C GLY A 39 -3.40 -8.71 -3.04
N ARG A 40 -2.68 -8.19 -2.05
CA ARG A 40 -3.24 -7.89 -0.73
C ARG A 40 -2.74 -6.55 -0.23
N LEU A 41 -3.63 -5.81 0.43
CA LEU A 41 -3.26 -4.69 1.28
C LEU A 41 -3.41 -5.11 2.74
N ASP A 42 -2.51 -4.64 3.59
CA ASP A 42 -2.62 -4.83 5.03
C ASP A 42 -3.87 -4.14 5.58
N ALA A 43 -4.33 -4.53 6.77
CA ALA A 43 -5.50 -3.93 7.39
C ALA A 43 -5.34 -2.42 7.57
N ASP A 44 -4.16 -1.95 7.91
CA ASP A 44 -3.83 -0.54 8.12
C ASP A 44 -3.43 0.23 6.84
N SER A 45 -3.59 -0.39 5.69
CA SER A 45 -3.44 0.25 4.37
C SER A 45 -4.79 0.45 3.72
N GLU A 46 -4.87 1.42 2.80
CA GLU A 46 -6.10 1.81 2.11
C GLU A 46 -5.90 1.76 0.60
N GLY A 47 -6.98 1.82 -0.15
CA GLY A 47 -6.93 2.04 -1.59
C GLY A 47 -7.19 0.80 -2.42
N LEU A 48 -6.63 0.78 -3.61
CA LEU A 48 -7.01 -0.16 -4.67
C LEU A 48 -6.65 -1.61 -4.34
N VAL A 49 -7.67 -2.44 -4.30
CA VAL A 49 -7.56 -3.91 -4.34
C VAL A 49 -8.30 -4.39 -5.58
N LEU A 50 -7.61 -5.16 -6.42
CA LEU A 50 -8.22 -5.80 -7.58
C LEU A 50 -8.69 -7.19 -7.18
N LEU A 51 -9.93 -7.53 -7.56
CA LEU A 51 -10.46 -8.88 -7.38
C LEU A 51 -10.95 -9.40 -8.73
N THR A 52 -10.74 -10.68 -8.97
CA THR A 52 -11.16 -11.31 -10.23
C THR A 52 -11.64 -12.75 -9.99
N ASN A 53 -12.50 -13.19 -10.88
CA ASN A 53 -12.91 -14.60 -10.98
C ASN A 53 -12.00 -15.43 -11.90
N ASN A 54 -10.92 -14.84 -12.42
CA ASN A 54 -9.99 -15.49 -13.33
C ASN A 54 -8.63 -15.71 -12.65
N GLY A 55 -8.31 -16.97 -12.33
CA GLY A 55 -7.08 -17.32 -11.63
C GLY A 55 -5.80 -17.01 -12.41
N LYS A 56 -5.83 -17.06 -13.75
CA LYS A 56 -4.67 -16.66 -14.56
C LYS A 56 -4.40 -15.17 -14.48
N LEU A 57 -5.46 -14.36 -14.51
CA LEU A 57 -5.35 -12.91 -14.34
C LEU A 57 -4.89 -12.56 -12.92
N GLN A 58 -5.47 -13.20 -11.90
CA GLN A 58 -5.04 -13.05 -10.51
C GLN A 58 -3.54 -13.29 -10.37
N ASN A 59 -3.05 -14.38 -10.93
CA ASN A 59 -1.63 -14.73 -10.86
C ASN A 59 -0.75 -13.70 -11.56
N LYS A 60 -1.13 -13.23 -12.75
CA LYS A 60 -0.37 -12.19 -13.48
C LYS A 60 -0.25 -10.88 -12.67
N ILE A 61 -1.27 -10.53 -11.93
CA ILE A 61 -1.28 -9.29 -11.13
C ILE A 61 -0.48 -9.47 -9.84
N SER A 62 -0.62 -10.60 -9.15
CA SER A 62 -0.13 -10.78 -7.79
C SER A 62 1.23 -11.47 -7.69
N ASP A 63 1.62 -12.29 -8.67
CA ASP A 63 2.88 -13.03 -8.59
C ASP A 63 4.08 -12.11 -8.82
N PRO A 64 5.02 -12.05 -7.87
CA PRO A 64 6.21 -11.19 -7.97
C PRO A 64 7.07 -11.43 -9.22
N LYS A 65 7.03 -12.63 -9.81
CA LYS A 65 7.81 -12.94 -11.02
C LYS A 65 7.45 -12.06 -12.23
N PHE A 66 6.22 -11.54 -12.27
CA PHE A 66 5.78 -10.65 -13.36
C PHE A 66 6.20 -9.20 -13.15
N LYS A 67 6.75 -8.86 -11.99
CA LYS A 67 7.29 -7.52 -11.66
C LYS A 67 6.35 -6.36 -12.02
N LEU A 68 5.06 -6.57 -11.86
CA LEU A 68 4.07 -5.53 -12.13
C LEU A 68 4.32 -4.34 -11.21
N PRO A 69 4.59 -3.13 -11.74
CA PRO A 69 4.81 -1.96 -10.92
C PRO A 69 3.56 -1.62 -10.11
N LYS A 70 3.75 -1.30 -8.83
CA LYS A 70 2.69 -0.83 -7.93
C LYS A 70 3.11 0.50 -7.35
N THR A 71 2.27 1.50 -7.54
CA THR A 71 2.49 2.85 -7.01
C THR A 71 1.66 3.05 -5.76
N TYR A 72 2.31 3.55 -4.72
CA TYR A 72 1.70 3.88 -3.44
C TYR A 72 1.81 5.37 -3.17
N TRP A 73 0.76 5.94 -2.60
CA TRP A 73 0.80 7.26 -2.00
C TRP A 73 1.04 7.11 -0.50
N VAL A 74 2.11 7.68 -0.03
CA VAL A 74 2.57 7.47 1.34
C VAL A 74 2.65 8.80 2.06
N GLN A 75 1.81 9.00 3.06
CA GLN A 75 1.97 10.11 3.97
C GLN A 75 2.95 9.72 5.05
N VAL A 76 4.01 10.51 5.20
CA VAL A 76 5.08 10.28 6.17
C VAL A 76 5.15 11.40 7.18
N GLU A 77 5.71 11.08 8.35
CA GLU A 77 6.06 12.07 9.36
C GLU A 77 7.39 12.73 8.97
N GLY A 78 7.43 14.05 8.98
CA GLY A 78 8.58 14.82 8.53
C GLY A 78 8.52 15.21 7.04
N GLU A 79 9.55 15.90 6.60
CA GLU A 79 9.71 16.36 5.21
C GLU A 79 10.95 15.71 4.62
N PRO A 80 10.80 14.63 3.82
CA PRO A 80 11.95 13.95 3.22
C PRO A 80 12.75 14.88 2.30
N ASP A 81 14.07 14.86 2.47
CA ASP A 81 15.01 15.53 1.60
C ASP A 81 15.42 14.66 0.41
N ASP A 82 16.21 15.24 -0.51
CA ASP A 82 16.70 14.51 -1.68
C ASP A 82 17.55 13.31 -1.29
N THR A 83 18.28 13.37 -0.18
CA THR A 83 19.10 12.28 0.32
C THR A 83 18.23 11.06 0.67
N ALA A 84 17.13 11.28 1.38
CA ALA A 84 16.18 10.21 1.74
C ALA A 84 15.51 9.63 0.50
N LEU A 85 15.04 10.49 -0.40
CA LEU A 85 14.39 10.06 -1.65
C LEU A 85 15.35 9.26 -2.54
N ASN A 86 16.59 9.69 -2.66
CA ASN A 86 17.61 8.97 -3.42
C ASN A 86 17.93 7.60 -2.82
N LYS A 87 17.96 7.48 -1.49
CA LYS A 87 18.11 6.17 -0.83
C LYS A 87 16.94 5.23 -1.16
N LEU A 88 15.72 5.72 -1.14
CA LEU A 88 14.56 4.93 -1.54
C LEU A 88 14.69 4.46 -3.00
N CYS A 89 15.10 5.33 -3.91
CA CYS A 89 15.27 5.01 -5.32
C CYS A 89 16.37 3.98 -5.58
N ARG A 90 17.50 4.05 -4.87
CA ARG A 90 18.65 3.15 -5.05
C ARG A 90 18.46 1.79 -4.39
N GLY A 91 17.53 1.68 -3.49
CA GLY A 91 17.33 0.52 -2.65
C GLY A 91 17.86 0.72 -1.24
N VAL A 92 17.12 0.20 -0.29
CA VAL A 92 17.35 0.34 1.15
C VAL A 92 17.72 -1.02 1.73
N VAL A 93 18.74 -1.06 2.57
CA VAL A 93 19.09 -2.26 3.33
C VAL A 93 18.15 -2.36 4.53
N LEU A 94 17.30 -3.37 4.52
CA LEU A 94 16.41 -3.74 5.62
C LEU A 94 17.02 -4.91 6.40
N ARG A 95 16.37 -5.28 7.50
CA ARG A 95 16.88 -6.34 8.38
C ARG A 95 17.12 -7.68 7.66
N ASP A 96 16.21 -8.04 6.75
CA ASP A 96 16.13 -9.36 6.12
C ASP A 96 16.49 -9.35 4.63
N PHE A 97 16.49 -8.17 3.97
CA PHE A 97 16.87 -8.05 2.56
C PHE A 97 17.17 -6.59 2.19
N LYS A 98 17.78 -6.42 1.01
CA LYS A 98 17.93 -5.10 0.38
C LYS A 98 16.83 -4.92 -0.66
N THR A 99 16.13 -3.78 -0.64
CA THR A 99 15.08 -3.51 -1.61
C THR A 99 15.66 -3.25 -3.00
N GLN A 100 14.90 -3.61 -4.04
CA GLN A 100 15.22 -3.30 -5.41
C GLN A 100 15.13 -1.79 -5.66
N PRO A 101 15.78 -1.27 -6.73
CA PRO A 101 15.56 0.11 -7.15
C PRO A 101 14.07 0.43 -7.29
N ALA A 102 13.69 1.61 -6.88
CA ALA A 102 12.32 2.09 -6.87
C ALA A 102 12.25 3.50 -7.46
N ASP A 103 11.04 3.96 -7.75
CA ASP A 103 10.78 5.36 -8.08
C ASP A 103 10.12 6.02 -6.88
N ALA A 104 10.75 7.07 -6.36
CA ALA A 104 10.27 7.80 -5.19
C ALA A 104 10.44 9.30 -5.39
N HIS A 105 9.36 10.04 -5.22
CA HIS A 105 9.39 11.50 -5.29
C HIS A 105 8.30 12.11 -4.41
N LEU A 106 8.53 13.35 -3.99
CA LEU A 106 7.53 14.14 -3.27
C LEU A 106 6.36 14.46 -4.19
N ILE A 107 5.15 14.42 -3.63
CA ILE A 107 3.93 14.88 -4.26
C ILE A 107 3.18 15.79 -3.28
N ASP A 108 2.28 16.61 -3.81
CA ASP A 108 1.28 17.29 -2.99
C ASP A 108 0.28 16.27 -2.44
N GLU A 109 -0.43 16.65 -1.39
CA GLU A 109 -1.53 15.81 -0.90
C GLU A 109 -2.48 15.49 -2.06
N PRO A 110 -2.79 14.21 -2.32
CA PRO A 110 -3.70 13.85 -3.41
C PRO A 110 -5.04 14.57 -3.31
N SER A 111 -5.51 15.12 -4.43
CA SER A 111 -6.80 15.78 -4.48
C SER A 111 -7.95 14.79 -4.30
N ASN A 112 -9.04 15.25 -3.72
CA ASN A 112 -10.26 14.45 -3.51
C ASN A 112 -10.01 13.18 -2.65
N LEU A 113 -9.02 13.25 -1.77
CA LEU A 113 -8.71 12.14 -0.88
C LEU A 113 -9.82 11.99 0.17
N TRP A 114 -10.30 10.76 0.34
CA TRP A 114 -11.29 10.43 1.37
C TRP A 114 -10.71 10.58 2.77
N ALA A 115 -11.55 10.90 3.75
CA ALA A 115 -11.15 10.93 5.15
C ALA A 115 -10.87 9.50 5.66
N ARG A 116 -9.76 9.34 6.38
CA ARG A 116 -9.48 8.09 7.08
C ARG A 116 -10.19 8.05 8.42
N SER A 117 -10.80 6.93 8.74
CA SER A 117 -11.41 6.68 10.05
C SER A 117 -10.79 5.43 10.68
N PRO A 118 -10.11 5.53 11.83
CA PRO A 118 -9.78 6.76 12.57
C PRO A 118 -8.76 7.63 11.84
N PRO A 119 -8.68 8.94 12.14
CA PRO A 119 -7.68 9.81 11.53
C PRO A 119 -6.27 9.41 11.94
N ILE A 120 -5.28 9.84 11.15
CA ILE A 120 -3.87 9.62 11.48
C ILE A 120 -3.52 10.34 12.79
N ARG A 121 -2.49 9.80 13.48
CA ARG A 121 -1.89 10.49 14.62
C ARG A 121 -1.09 11.71 14.13
N ILE A 122 -1.45 12.89 14.60
CA ILE A 122 -0.74 14.13 14.28
C ILE A 122 0.07 14.57 15.49
N ARG A 123 1.35 14.85 15.30
CA ARG A 123 2.20 15.56 16.25
C ARG A 123 2.29 17.02 15.83
N LYS A 124 1.83 17.93 16.68
CA LYS A 124 1.70 19.36 16.35
C LYS A 124 3.02 20.03 15.92
N SER A 125 4.15 19.52 16.39
CA SER A 125 5.48 20.09 16.12
C SER A 125 6.21 19.48 14.92
N ILE A 126 5.62 18.49 14.27
CA ILE A 126 6.26 17.74 13.17
C ILE A 126 5.38 17.86 11.93
N ALA A 127 5.98 18.39 10.85
CA ALA A 127 5.34 18.44 9.55
C ALA A 127 5.11 17.02 8.99
N THR A 128 4.21 16.91 8.04
CA THR A 128 3.99 15.68 7.25
C THR A 128 4.20 15.98 5.77
N ALA A 129 4.50 14.96 5.00
CA ALA A 129 4.66 15.07 3.56
C ALA A 129 4.09 13.84 2.86
N TRP A 130 3.84 13.97 1.57
CA TRP A 130 3.38 12.86 0.73
C TRP A 130 4.46 12.45 -0.27
N ILE A 131 4.63 11.14 -0.41
CA ILE A 131 5.56 10.52 -1.37
C ILE A 131 4.76 9.64 -2.30
N SER A 132 5.07 9.70 -3.59
CA SER A 132 4.71 8.65 -4.55
C SER A 132 5.87 7.66 -4.61
N LEU A 133 5.60 6.40 -4.30
CA LEU A 133 6.60 5.35 -4.26
C LEU A 133 6.13 4.16 -5.11
N THR A 134 6.91 3.86 -6.16
CA THR A 134 6.61 2.75 -7.09
C THR A 134 7.65 1.66 -6.93
N ILE A 135 7.19 0.44 -6.68
CA ILE A 135 8.03 -0.75 -6.53
C ILE A 135 7.54 -1.88 -7.43
N GLN A 136 8.43 -2.83 -7.76
CA GLN A 136 8.13 -4.02 -8.54
C GLN A 136 8.22 -5.32 -7.73
N GLU A 137 8.29 -5.21 -6.44
CA GLU A 137 8.32 -6.31 -5.48
C GLU A 137 7.23 -6.10 -4.42
N GLY A 138 7.03 -7.07 -3.54
CA GLY A 138 5.92 -7.00 -2.58
C GLY A 138 6.22 -7.78 -1.31
N LYS A 139 7.34 -7.48 -0.65
CA LYS A 139 7.67 -8.09 0.65
C LYS A 139 6.73 -7.55 1.74
N ASN A 140 6.52 -8.35 2.76
CA ASN A 140 5.64 -8.00 3.87
C ASN A 140 5.98 -6.62 4.46
N ARG A 141 5.01 -5.72 4.45
CA ARG A 141 5.09 -4.36 4.98
C ARG A 141 6.27 -3.54 4.42
N GLN A 142 6.64 -3.81 3.18
CA GLN A 142 7.86 -3.27 2.57
C GLN A 142 7.90 -1.75 2.56
N ILE A 143 6.84 -1.08 2.10
CA ILE A 143 6.79 0.39 2.00
C ILE A 143 7.01 1.03 3.38
N ARG A 144 6.33 0.53 4.41
CA ARG A 144 6.45 1.04 5.78
C ARG A 144 7.86 0.87 6.33
N ARG A 145 8.49 -0.25 6.02
CA ARG A 145 9.88 -0.52 6.44
C ARG A 145 10.88 0.35 5.70
N MET A 146 10.64 0.59 4.41
CA MET A 146 11.50 1.46 3.59
C MET A 146 11.50 2.90 4.10
N THR A 147 10.32 3.47 4.32
CA THR A 147 10.21 4.86 4.80
C THR A 147 10.77 5.02 6.22
N ALA A 148 10.51 4.06 7.10
CA ALA A 148 11.09 4.06 8.45
C ALA A 148 12.63 3.99 8.43
N ALA A 149 13.20 3.19 7.52
CA ALA A 149 14.65 3.03 7.39
C ALA A 149 15.36 4.31 6.94
N VAL A 150 14.67 5.22 6.25
CA VAL A 150 15.20 6.53 5.90
C VAL A 150 14.76 7.63 6.88
N SER A 151 14.19 7.25 8.02
CA SER A 151 13.78 8.13 9.14
C SER A 151 12.48 8.93 8.92
N PHE A 152 11.63 8.49 8.00
CA PHE A 152 10.33 9.12 7.73
C PHE A 152 9.20 8.09 7.86
N PRO A 153 8.74 7.79 9.08
CA PRO A 153 7.74 6.74 9.29
C PRO A 153 6.43 7.04 8.58
N THR A 154 5.81 5.99 8.06
CA THR A 154 4.51 6.07 7.39
C THR A 154 3.39 6.35 8.39
N LEU A 155 2.59 7.37 8.10
CA LEU A 155 1.36 7.71 8.82
C LEU A 155 0.13 7.14 8.10
N ARG A 156 0.12 7.20 6.76
CA ARG A 156 -0.98 6.73 5.92
C ARG A 156 -0.42 6.11 4.65
N LEU A 157 -0.96 4.97 4.25
CA LEU A 157 -0.52 4.24 3.05
C LEU A 157 -1.74 3.90 2.18
N ILE A 158 -1.68 4.35 0.93
CA ILE A 158 -2.74 4.16 -0.06
C ILE A 158 -2.17 3.52 -1.32
#